data_c3cdcfea32138736e00aceb81498d7fa
#
_entry.id   c3cdcfea32138736e00aceb81498d7fa
#
_cell.length_a   1.000
_cell.length_b   1.000
_cell.length_c   1.000
_cell.angle_alpha   90.00
_cell.angle_beta   90.00
_cell.angle_gamma   90.00
#
_symmetry.space_group_name_H-M   'P 1'
#
loop_
_entity.id
_entity.type
_entity.pdbx_description
1 polymer ?
#
loop_
_entity_poly.entity_id
_entity_poly.type
_entity_poly.pdbx_seq_one_letter_code
_entity_poly.pdbx_strand_id
1 'polypeptide(L)'
;MQEQAASPSPNYGTALRPQGCGRTLVELTRRRYRIAMAWVELPIISFSSPSAFRRWLEAQPRNSPGAWIKFARKGAAEPTISKSDAIDLALAHGWIDGQLGKVDDLYYRTRFTPRKPKSAWSKLNCERVERLIESGQMTQQGLAQVEAAKADGRWERAYAPQSTAVPHDDLKAALDADPSIRQVFEELDTANRYAIIYRVHQAKTAEKRAAKIAELLAMLRRGETIHPRRGKANPNS
;
A
#
# COMPACT_ATOMS: atom_id res chain seq x y z
N MET A 1 -14.29 -21.72 80.77
CA MET A 1 -15.15 -22.80 80.27
C MET A 1 -15.13 -22.88 78.78
N GLN A 2 -14.78 -24.04 78.33
CA GLN A 2 -14.87 -24.64 77.00
C GLN A 2 -13.92 -24.10 75.90
N GLU A 3 -12.88 -24.81 75.87
CA GLU A 3 -12.12 -25.42 74.76
C GLU A 3 -12.99 -25.80 73.55
N GLN A 4 -12.63 -25.42 72.36
CA GLN A 4 -12.99 -26.18 71.16
C GLN A 4 -11.83 -26.28 70.18
N ALA A 5 -11.59 -27.49 69.81
CA ALA A 5 -10.47 -28.12 69.18
C ALA A 5 -10.23 -27.63 67.73
N ALA A 6 -8.96 -27.61 67.40
CA ALA A 6 -8.47 -27.49 66.03
C ALA A 6 -8.65 -28.79 65.24
N SER A 7 -9.19 -28.71 64.03
CA SER A 7 -9.16 -29.77 63.00
C SER A 7 -8.08 -29.54 61.97
N PRO A 8 -7.38 -30.58 61.49
CA PRO A 8 -6.24 -30.43 60.58
C PRO A 8 -6.68 -30.30 59.14
N SER A 9 -5.96 -29.47 58.44
CA SER A 9 -6.08 -29.27 56.96
C SER A 9 -5.47 -30.46 56.19
N PRO A 10 -6.08 -30.90 55.10
CA PRO A 10 -5.48 -31.92 54.25
C PRO A 10 -4.45 -31.31 53.28
N ASN A 11 -3.32 -31.97 53.20
CA ASN A 11 -2.19 -31.78 52.33
C ASN A 11 -2.59 -32.19 50.90
N TYR A 12 -2.67 -31.25 49.93
CA TYR A 12 -2.80 -31.60 48.52
C TYR A 12 -1.49 -31.42 47.80
N GLY A 13 -1.07 -32.51 47.22
CA GLY A 13 0.18 -32.73 46.55
C GLY A 13 0.45 -31.81 45.38
N THR A 14 1.73 -31.66 45.13
CA THR A 14 2.39 -31.05 43.97
C THR A 14 1.78 -31.50 42.64
N ALA A 15 1.01 -30.64 42.01
CA ALA A 15 0.59 -30.84 40.64
C ALA A 15 1.63 -30.25 39.66
N LEU A 16 2.20 -31.12 38.85
CA LEU A 16 3.08 -30.83 37.71
C LEU A 16 2.48 -29.77 36.81
N ARG A 17 3.24 -28.72 36.53
CA ARG A 17 2.92 -27.72 35.47
C ARG A 17 3.07 -28.38 34.11
N PRO A 18 2.07 -28.36 33.23
CA PRO A 18 2.28 -28.67 31.83
C PRO A 18 3.01 -27.50 31.16
N GLN A 19 4.22 -27.74 30.69
CA GLN A 19 4.86 -26.90 29.66
C GLN A 19 4.11 -27.13 28.36
N GLY A 20 3.28 -26.18 27.95
CA GLY A 20 2.52 -26.21 26.71
C GLY A 20 2.32 -24.81 26.19
N CYS A 21 2.97 -24.54 25.11
CA CYS A 21 2.89 -23.37 24.23
C CYS A 21 1.45 -22.84 24.10
N GLY A 22 1.05 -21.92 24.98
CA GLY A 22 -0.27 -21.31 25.00
C GLY A 22 -0.28 -20.00 24.23
N ARG A 23 -0.52 -20.05 22.91
CA ARG A 23 -1.01 -18.87 22.19
C ARG A 23 -2.34 -18.48 22.79
N THR A 24 -2.43 -17.26 23.33
CA THR A 24 -3.63 -16.79 24.01
C THR A 24 -4.84 -16.79 23.06
N LEU A 25 -6.02 -17.09 23.58
CA LEU A 25 -7.31 -17.02 22.85
C LEU A 25 -7.49 -15.68 22.10
N VAL A 26 -6.88 -14.61 22.61
CA VAL A 26 -6.85 -13.29 21.99
C VAL A 26 -6.03 -13.25 20.69
N GLU A 27 -4.93 -14.02 20.61
CA GLU A 27 -4.12 -14.11 19.36
C GLU A 27 -4.81 -14.97 18.31
N LEU A 28 -5.49 -16.04 18.72
CA LEU A 28 -6.28 -16.88 17.81
C LEU A 28 -7.51 -16.17 17.28
N THR A 29 -8.18 -15.34 18.09
CA THR A 29 -9.30 -14.49 17.64
C THR A 29 -8.81 -13.38 16.71
N ARG A 30 -7.69 -12.72 17.01
CA ARG A 30 -7.11 -11.70 16.13
C ARG A 30 -6.66 -12.28 14.78
N ARG A 31 -6.12 -13.48 14.74
CA ARG A 31 -5.73 -14.18 13.51
C ARG A 31 -6.95 -14.63 12.70
N ARG A 32 -8.01 -15.14 13.35
CA ARG A 32 -9.29 -15.48 12.70
C ARG A 32 -10.00 -14.25 12.15
N TYR A 33 -10.02 -13.14 12.88
CA TYR A 33 -10.55 -11.86 12.40
C TYR A 33 -9.74 -11.30 11.22
N ARG A 34 -8.41 -11.44 11.23
CA ARG A 34 -7.54 -11.02 10.12
C ARG A 34 -7.74 -11.89 8.87
N ILE A 35 -8.00 -13.18 9.02
CA ILE A 35 -8.25 -14.11 7.93
C ILE A 35 -9.69 -13.89 7.37
N ALA A 36 -10.68 -13.65 8.22
CA ALA A 36 -12.05 -13.36 7.79
C ALA A 36 -12.18 -12.02 7.04
N MET A 37 -11.35 -11.00 7.39
CA MET A 37 -11.29 -9.73 6.67
C MET A 37 -10.49 -9.81 5.35
N ALA A 38 -9.71 -10.86 5.11
CA ALA A 38 -8.86 -11.01 3.92
C ALA A 38 -9.64 -11.42 2.66
N TRP A 39 -10.91 -11.84 2.77
CA TRP A 39 -11.70 -12.37 1.65
C TRP A 39 -13.03 -11.65 1.43
N VAL A 40 -13.20 -10.42 1.91
CA VAL A 40 -14.33 -9.61 1.42
C VAL A 40 -14.00 -9.23 -0.01
N GLU A 41 -14.60 -9.92 -0.95
CA GLU A 41 -14.52 -9.56 -2.36
C GLU A 41 -15.17 -8.18 -2.53
N LEU A 42 -14.34 -7.18 -2.85
CA LEU A 42 -14.83 -5.82 -3.01
C LEU A 42 -15.72 -5.72 -4.25
N PRO A 43 -16.85 -4.99 -4.18
CA PRO A 43 -17.74 -4.83 -5.32
C PRO A 43 -17.00 -4.17 -6.48
N ILE A 44 -17.34 -4.61 -7.70
CA ILE A 44 -16.95 -3.94 -8.95
C ILE A 44 -18.12 -3.04 -9.34
N ILE A 45 -17.87 -1.73 -9.39
CA ILE A 45 -18.90 -0.72 -9.65
C ILE A 45 -18.52 0.04 -10.93
N SER A 46 -19.50 0.27 -11.79
CA SER A 46 -19.38 1.10 -12.99
C SER A 46 -20.11 2.41 -12.78
N PHE A 47 -19.52 3.52 -13.17
CA PHE A 47 -20.14 4.83 -13.15
C PHE A 47 -20.11 5.43 -14.56
N SER A 48 -21.26 5.89 -15.04
CA SER A 48 -21.38 6.51 -16.37
C SER A 48 -21.01 8.00 -16.36
N SER A 49 -20.94 8.63 -15.19
CA SER A 49 -20.66 10.07 -15.08
C SER A 49 -19.85 10.43 -13.82
N PRO A 50 -19.09 11.55 -13.85
CA PRO A 50 -18.41 12.10 -12.68
C PRO A 50 -19.37 12.38 -11.51
N SER A 51 -20.58 12.89 -11.78
CA SER A 51 -21.58 13.19 -10.75
C SER A 51 -22.09 11.94 -10.02
N ALA A 52 -22.24 10.81 -10.71
CA ALA A 52 -22.62 9.55 -10.10
C ALA A 52 -21.51 9.02 -9.17
N PHE A 53 -20.27 9.10 -9.58
CA PHE A 53 -19.12 8.70 -8.74
C PHE A 53 -18.95 9.61 -7.54
N ARG A 54 -19.13 10.92 -7.70
CA ARG A 54 -19.09 11.89 -6.59
C ARG A 54 -20.12 11.53 -5.53
N ARG A 55 -21.40 11.35 -5.89
CA ARG A 55 -22.46 10.96 -4.94
C ARG A 55 -22.12 9.67 -4.20
N TRP A 56 -21.53 8.72 -4.90
CA TRP A 56 -21.08 7.46 -4.28
C TRP A 56 -19.96 7.71 -3.25
N LEU A 57 -18.95 8.52 -3.56
CA LEU A 57 -17.88 8.89 -2.62
C LEU A 57 -18.42 9.58 -1.38
N GLU A 58 -19.36 10.52 -1.55
CA GLU A 58 -20.01 11.26 -0.46
C GLU A 58 -20.79 10.36 0.50
N ALA A 59 -21.40 9.28 -0.04
CA ALA A 59 -22.15 8.30 0.74
C ALA A 59 -21.24 7.29 1.49
N GLN A 60 -19.93 7.26 1.23
CA GLN A 60 -19.07 6.27 1.84
C GLN A 60 -18.68 6.61 3.27
N PRO A 61 -18.70 5.64 4.20
CA PRO A 61 -18.18 5.85 5.54
C PRO A 61 -16.64 5.99 5.50
N ARG A 62 -16.08 6.70 6.48
CA ARG A 62 -14.62 6.92 6.58
C ARG A 62 -13.79 5.62 6.66
N ASN A 63 -14.36 4.54 7.17
CA ASN A 63 -13.73 3.23 7.29
C ASN A 63 -14.14 2.28 6.16
N SER A 64 -14.66 2.80 5.04
CA SER A 64 -15.00 1.99 3.88
C SER A 64 -13.83 1.08 3.45
N PRO A 65 -14.07 -0.19 3.12
CA PRO A 65 -13.04 -1.06 2.56
C PRO A 65 -12.65 -0.67 1.14
N GLY A 66 -13.39 0.25 0.52
CA GLY A 66 -13.24 0.67 -0.87
C GLY A 66 -14.03 -0.19 -1.85
N ALA A 67 -13.77 0.05 -3.12
CA ALA A 67 -14.38 -0.70 -4.22
C ALA A 67 -13.44 -0.81 -5.42
N TRP A 68 -13.73 -1.75 -6.31
CA TRP A 68 -13.18 -1.78 -7.66
C TRP A 68 -14.05 -0.92 -8.58
N ILE A 69 -13.48 0.08 -9.19
CA ILE A 69 -14.17 0.91 -10.18
C ILE A 69 -13.82 0.41 -11.57
N LYS A 70 -14.84 0.11 -12.38
CA LYS A 70 -14.72 -0.40 -13.76
C LYS A 70 -14.53 0.78 -14.72
N PHE A 71 -13.59 0.65 -15.64
CA PHE A 71 -13.26 1.64 -16.67
C PHE A 71 -13.32 1.00 -18.06
N ALA A 72 -13.92 1.73 -18.98
CA ALA A 72 -13.99 1.34 -20.38
C ALA A 72 -12.65 1.60 -21.12
N ARG A 73 -12.29 0.69 -22.02
CA ARG A 73 -11.26 0.89 -23.03
C ARG A 73 -11.90 1.41 -24.31
N LYS A 74 -11.06 1.83 -25.25
CA LYS A 74 -11.53 2.20 -26.59
C LYS A 74 -12.28 1.02 -27.25
N GLY A 75 -13.49 1.28 -27.76
CA GLY A 75 -14.35 0.26 -28.38
C GLY A 75 -15.33 -0.43 -27.43
N ALA A 76 -15.36 -0.09 -26.15
CA ALA A 76 -16.39 -0.58 -25.24
C ALA A 76 -17.76 0.00 -25.59
N ALA A 77 -18.79 -0.84 -25.55
CA ALA A 77 -20.17 -0.44 -25.88
C ALA A 77 -20.75 0.53 -24.82
N GLU A 78 -20.44 0.31 -23.55
CA GLU A 78 -20.91 1.15 -22.44
C GLU A 78 -19.80 2.08 -21.98
N PRO A 79 -19.94 3.41 -22.15
CA PRO A 79 -18.96 4.35 -21.65
C PRO A 79 -18.97 4.41 -20.11
N THR A 80 -17.82 4.68 -19.54
CA THR A 80 -17.66 4.90 -18.11
C THR A 80 -17.02 6.27 -17.86
N ILE A 81 -17.04 6.72 -16.60
CA ILE A 81 -16.20 7.85 -16.17
C ILE A 81 -14.75 7.61 -16.59
N SER A 82 -14.02 8.67 -16.97
CA SER A 82 -12.59 8.56 -17.25
C SER A 82 -11.80 8.24 -15.96
N LYS A 83 -10.68 7.52 -16.11
CA LYS A 83 -9.82 7.25 -14.96
C LYS A 83 -9.26 8.55 -14.37
N SER A 84 -9.00 9.55 -15.20
CA SER A 84 -8.50 10.87 -14.74
C SER A 84 -9.51 11.55 -13.83
N ASP A 85 -10.76 11.67 -14.27
CA ASP A 85 -11.83 12.30 -13.47
C ASP A 85 -12.10 11.53 -12.18
N ALA A 86 -12.04 10.19 -12.25
CA ALA A 86 -12.20 9.36 -11.06
C ALA A 86 -11.07 9.59 -10.02
N ILE A 87 -9.82 9.76 -10.46
CA ILE A 87 -8.71 10.07 -9.57
C ILE A 87 -8.90 11.44 -8.95
N ASP A 88 -9.26 12.46 -9.73
CA ASP A 88 -9.46 13.83 -9.24
C ASP A 88 -10.58 13.89 -8.20
N LEU A 89 -11.72 13.26 -8.47
CA LEU A 89 -12.81 13.15 -7.51
C LEU A 89 -12.42 12.37 -6.24
N ALA A 90 -11.70 11.27 -6.40
CA ALA A 90 -11.23 10.48 -5.26
C ALA A 90 -10.29 11.31 -4.36
N LEU A 91 -9.32 12.02 -4.96
CA LEU A 91 -8.41 12.91 -4.22
C LEU A 91 -9.17 14.01 -3.51
N ALA A 92 -10.14 14.63 -4.18
CA ALA A 92 -10.99 15.66 -3.59
C ALA A 92 -11.75 15.19 -2.33
N HIS A 93 -12.08 13.89 -2.25
CA HIS A 93 -12.78 13.28 -1.11
C HIS A 93 -11.84 12.51 -0.15
N GLY A 94 -10.52 12.66 -0.28
CA GLY A 94 -9.54 11.99 0.61
C GLY A 94 -9.36 10.51 0.32
N TRP A 95 -9.65 10.07 -0.90
CA TRP A 95 -9.44 8.70 -1.39
C TRP A 95 -8.20 8.61 -2.26
N ILE A 96 -7.80 7.38 -2.58
CA ILE A 96 -6.67 7.09 -3.48
C ILE A 96 -6.98 5.89 -4.35
N ASP A 97 -6.50 5.92 -5.58
CA ASP A 97 -6.42 4.76 -6.45
C ASP A 97 -5.27 3.83 -6.03
N GLY A 98 -5.39 2.57 -6.36
CA GLY A 98 -4.42 1.54 -6.02
C GLY A 98 -4.27 0.51 -7.14
N GLN A 99 -4.48 -0.76 -6.81
CA GLN A 99 -4.28 -1.87 -7.71
C GLN A 99 -5.10 -1.75 -9.00
N LEU A 100 -4.45 -2.11 -10.11
CA LEU A 100 -5.06 -2.28 -11.42
C LEU A 100 -5.38 -3.76 -11.64
N GLY A 101 -6.54 -4.06 -12.22
CA GLY A 101 -6.94 -5.42 -12.59
C GLY A 101 -7.63 -5.46 -13.95
N LYS A 102 -7.52 -6.58 -14.63
CA LYS A 102 -8.31 -6.85 -15.85
C LYS A 102 -9.73 -7.24 -15.42
N VAL A 103 -10.72 -6.82 -16.20
CA VAL A 103 -12.07 -7.37 -16.17
C VAL A 103 -12.23 -8.29 -17.38
N ASP A 104 -12.10 -7.71 -18.58
CA ASP A 104 -12.09 -8.39 -19.87
C ASP A 104 -11.24 -7.58 -20.87
N ASP A 105 -11.41 -7.81 -22.17
CA ASP A 105 -10.62 -7.10 -23.19
C ASP A 105 -11.08 -5.64 -23.41
N LEU A 106 -12.34 -5.34 -23.09
CA LEU A 106 -12.93 -4.00 -23.25
C LEU A 106 -12.96 -3.19 -21.95
N TYR A 107 -12.76 -3.83 -20.79
CA TYR A 107 -12.84 -3.18 -19.50
C TYR A 107 -11.67 -3.58 -18.59
N TYR A 108 -11.25 -2.62 -17.75
CA TYR A 108 -10.34 -2.85 -16.65
C TYR A 108 -10.92 -2.25 -15.37
N ARG A 109 -10.34 -2.57 -14.23
CA ARG A 109 -10.75 -2.04 -12.94
C ARG A 109 -9.56 -1.48 -12.17
N THR A 110 -9.81 -0.47 -11.38
CA THR A 110 -8.85 0.06 -10.42
C THR A 110 -9.50 0.10 -9.05
N ARG A 111 -8.75 -0.31 -8.03
CA ARG A 111 -9.23 -0.26 -6.65
C ARG A 111 -9.12 1.16 -6.12
N PHE A 112 -10.22 1.68 -5.53
CA PHE A 112 -10.25 2.94 -4.82
C PHE A 112 -10.54 2.69 -3.34
N THR A 113 -9.82 3.39 -2.46
CA THR A 113 -9.96 3.26 -0.99
C THR A 113 -9.78 4.61 -0.32
N PRO A 114 -10.38 4.85 0.85
CA PRO A 114 -9.99 5.98 1.68
C PRO A 114 -8.50 5.97 1.96
N ARG A 115 -7.84 7.13 1.96
CA ARG A 115 -6.44 7.25 2.33
C ARG A 115 -6.23 6.83 3.77
N LYS A 116 -5.20 6.02 4.00
CA LYS A 116 -4.75 5.67 5.35
C LYS A 116 -3.80 6.75 5.87
N PRO A 117 -3.68 6.93 7.21
CA PRO A 117 -2.82 7.96 7.80
C PRO A 117 -1.37 7.96 7.32
N LYS A 118 -0.86 6.79 6.86
CA LYS A 118 0.54 6.65 6.38
C LYS A 118 0.64 6.45 4.86
N SER A 119 -0.44 6.69 4.11
CA SER A 119 -0.41 6.58 2.64
C SER A 119 0.58 7.57 2.05
N ALA A 120 1.51 7.08 1.22
CA ALA A 120 2.45 7.91 0.50
C ALA A 120 1.74 8.80 -0.54
N TRP A 121 2.38 9.91 -0.90
CA TRP A 121 1.94 10.79 -1.97
C TRP A 121 2.84 10.64 -3.18
N SER A 122 2.27 10.69 -4.37
CA SER A 122 3.02 10.86 -5.61
C SER A 122 3.03 12.33 -6.02
N LYS A 123 4.09 12.79 -6.70
CA LYS A 123 4.15 14.15 -7.24
C LYS A 123 2.96 14.46 -8.13
N LEU A 124 2.55 13.51 -8.99
CA LEU A 124 1.36 13.68 -9.84
C LEU A 124 0.06 13.91 -9.02
N ASN A 125 -0.11 13.22 -7.88
CA ASN A 125 -1.28 13.43 -7.04
C ASN A 125 -1.19 14.75 -6.27
N CYS A 126 0.01 15.20 -5.89
CA CYS A 126 0.21 16.53 -5.32
C CYS A 126 -0.19 17.63 -6.32
N GLU A 127 0.31 17.56 -7.54
CA GLU A 127 -0.02 18.51 -8.63
C GLU A 127 -1.53 18.53 -8.95
N ARG A 128 -2.19 17.36 -8.94
CA ARG A 128 -3.65 17.28 -9.10
C ARG A 128 -4.40 17.98 -7.97
N VAL A 129 -3.99 17.72 -6.75
CA VAL A 129 -4.60 18.32 -5.55
C VAL A 129 -4.41 19.82 -5.52
N GLU A 130 -3.24 20.35 -5.91
CA GLU A 130 -3.00 21.78 -6.01
C GLU A 130 -4.00 22.44 -6.96
N ARG A 131 -4.20 21.87 -8.17
CA ARG A 131 -5.23 22.37 -9.11
C ARG A 131 -6.66 22.25 -8.54
N LEU A 132 -6.97 21.17 -7.79
CA LEU A 132 -8.30 21.01 -7.17
C LEU A 132 -8.53 22.01 -6.05
N ILE A 133 -7.49 22.41 -5.31
CA ILE A 133 -7.56 23.47 -4.29
C ILE A 133 -7.80 24.82 -4.98
N GLU A 134 -7.02 25.16 -6.00
CA GLU A 134 -7.16 26.40 -6.76
C GLU A 134 -8.54 26.57 -7.39
N SER A 135 -9.14 25.47 -7.86
CA SER A 135 -10.49 25.48 -8.44
C SER A 135 -11.62 25.32 -7.42
N GLY A 136 -11.32 25.25 -6.12
CA GLY A 136 -12.32 25.11 -5.05
C GLY A 136 -13.07 23.77 -5.05
N GLN A 137 -12.50 22.72 -5.67
CA GLN A 137 -13.15 21.41 -5.81
C GLN A 137 -12.84 20.42 -4.67
N MET A 138 -11.95 20.80 -3.75
CA MET A 138 -11.61 19.95 -2.61
C MET A 138 -12.69 19.96 -1.54
N THR A 139 -13.02 18.79 -1.02
CA THR A 139 -13.85 18.68 0.18
C THR A 139 -12.99 18.84 1.44
N GLN A 140 -13.64 19.11 2.57
CA GLN A 140 -12.97 19.20 3.87
C GLN A 140 -12.21 17.90 4.21
N GLN A 141 -12.72 16.73 3.80
CA GLN A 141 -12.05 15.42 4.00
C GLN A 141 -10.78 15.32 3.19
N GLY A 142 -10.80 15.77 1.93
CA GLY A 142 -9.61 15.82 1.07
C GLY A 142 -8.56 16.78 1.62
N LEU A 143 -8.94 17.97 2.00
CA LEU A 143 -8.04 18.97 2.59
C LEU A 143 -7.36 18.44 3.86
N ALA A 144 -8.11 17.78 4.76
CA ALA A 144 -7.54 17.17 5.96
C ALA A 144 -6.44 16.14 5.67
N GLN A 145 -6.53 15.39 4.55
CA GLN A 145 -5.47 14.47 4.13
C GLN A 145 -4.22 15.19 3.62
N VAL A 146 -4.39 16.34 2.98
CA VAL A 146 -3.30 17.19 2.52
C VAL A 146 -2.57 17.82 3.70
N GLU A 147 -3.29 18.42 4.62
CA GLU A 147 -2.74 19.04 5.83
C GLU A 147 -1.96 18.02 6.68
N ALA A 148 -2.54 16.84 6.91
CA ALA A 148 -1.85 15.77 7.62
C ALA A 148 -0.57 15.31 6.89
N ALA A 149 -0.56 15.32 5.55
CA ALA A 149 0.61 14.95 4.78
C ALA A 149 1.70 16.03 4.81
N LYS A 150 1.33 17.30 4.80
CA LYS A 150 2.25 18.44 4.96
C LYS A 150 2.84 18.46 6.37
N ALA A 151 2.01 18.27 7.40
CA ALA A 151 2.44 18.28 8.80
C ALA A 151 3.47 17.17 9.14
N ASP A 152 3.38 16.00 8.52
CA ASP A 152 4.32 14.88 8.76
C ASP A 152 5.38 14.71 7.67
N GLY A 153 5.47 15.66 6.72
CA GLY A 153 6.48 15.72 5.66
C GLY A 153 6.30 14.67 4.56
N ARG A 154 5.14 13.99 4.45
CA ARG A 154 4.85 13.06 3.34
C ARG A 154 4.63 13.78 2.02
N TRP A 155 4.17 15.03 2.09
CA TRP A 155 3.93 15.88 0.91
C TRP A 155 5.24 16.23 0.22
N GLU A 156 6.22 16.72 0.96
CA GLU A 156 7.55 17.10 0.47
C GLU A 156 8.33 15.88 -0.04
N ARG A 157 8.09 14.72 0.59
CA ARG A 157 8.66 13.43 0.17
C ARG A 157 7.80 12.69 -0.85
N ALA A 158 6.97 13.40 -1.62
CA ALA A 158 6.19 12.78 -2.68
C ALA A 158 7.10 12.12 -3.73
N TYR A 159 6.81 10.86 -4.06
CA TYR A 159 7.61 10.11 -5.00
C TYR A 159 7.31 10.51 -6.46
N ALA A 160 8.35 10.50 -7.29
CA ALA A 160 8.24 10.77 -8.72
C ALA A 160 7.56 9.58 -9.45
N PRO A 161 6.83 9.84 -10.55
CA PRO A 161 6.34 8.78 -11.42
C PRO A 161 7.51 8.03 -12.09
N GLN A 162 7.24 6.82 -12.54
CA GLN A 162 8.25 5.93 -13.16
C GLN A 162 9.02 6.59 -14.30
N SER A 163 8.35 7.44 -15.07
CA SER A 163 8.94 8.14 -16.24
C SER A 163 10.02 9.16 -15.89
N THR A 164 9.99 9.73 -14.69
CA THR A 164 10.90 10.79 -14.24
C THR A 164 11.65 10.45 -12.95
N ALA A 165 11.46 9.23 -12.44
CA ALA A 165 12.14 8.79 -11.23
C ALA A 165 13.65 8.65 -11.46
N VAL A 166 14.44 9.33 -10.62
CA VAL A 166 15.90 9.22 -10.61
C VAL A 166 16.36 8.55 -9.33
N PRO A 167 17.47 7.78 -9.36
CA PRO A 167 18.06 7.22 -8.16
C PRO A 167 18.45 8.32 -7.15
N HIS A 168 18.23 8.06 -5.87
CA HIS A 168 18.74 8.88 -4.78
C HIS A 168 20.28 8.92 -4.80
N ASP A 169 20.89 10.00 -4.36
CA ASP A 169 22.36 10.17 -4.42
C ASP A 169 23.12 9.05 -3.67
N ASP A 170 22.60 8.59 -2.53
CA ASP A 170 23.19 7.43 -1.82
C ASP A 170 23.14 6.15 -2.68
N LEU A 171 22.09 5.93 -3.48
CA LEU A 171 22.00 4.78 -4.39
C LEU A 171 22.97 4.96 -5.57
N LYS A 172 23.09 6.17 -6.13
CA LYS A 172 24.05 6.45 -7.19
C LYS A 172 25.47 6.18 -6.70
N ALA A 173 25.86 6.72 -5.54
CA ALA A 173 27.18 6.51 -4.95
C ALA A 173 27.48 5.02 -4.74
N ALA A 174 26.49 4.24 -4.27
CA ALA A 174 26.65 2.81 -4.05
C ALA A 174 26.79 2.02 -5.38
N LEU A 175 26.11 2.45 -6.44
CA LEU A 175 26.24 1.86 -7.78
C LEU A 175 27.57 2.26 -8.44
N ASP A 176 28.03 3.49 -8.25
CA ASP A 176 29.30 3.97 -8.77
C ASP A 176 30.51 3.27 -8.11
N ALA A 177 30.35 2.85 -6.84
CA ALA A 177 31.36 2.08 -6.12
C ALA A 177 31.47 0.61 -6.58
N ASP A 178 30.50 0.07 -7.31
CA ASP A 178 30.48 -1.31 -7.83
C ASP A 178 30.00 -1.35 -9.29
N PRO A 179 30.93 -1.16 -10.26
CA PRO A 179 30.57 -1.11 -11.68
C PRO A 179 29.86 -2.35 -12.20
N SER A 180 30.12 -3.53 -11.63
CA SER A 180 29.46 -4.78 -12.04
C SER A 180 27.97 -4.77 -11.66
N ILE A 181 27.63 -4.29 -10.47
CA ILE A 181 26.25 -4.14 -10.02
C ILE A 181 25.54 -2.98 -10.71
N ARG A 182 26.27 -1.92 -10.99
CA ARG A 182 25.76 -0.80 -11.81
C ARG A 182 25.28 -1.30 -13.16
N GLN A 183 26.09 -2.11 -13.88
CA GLN A 183 25.68 -2.70 -15.13
C GLN A 183 24.40 -3.55 -14.99
N VAL A 184 24.33 -4.43 -13.99
CA VAL A 184 23.12 -5.22 -13.70
C VAL A 184 21.91 -4.34 -13.46
N PHE A 185 22.06 -3.22 -12.72
CA PHE A 185 20.98 -2.27 -12.47
C PHE A 185 20.52 -1.54 -13.74
N GLU A 186 21.44 -1.15 -14.62
CA GLU A 186 21.14 -0.49 -15.90
C GLU A 186 20.45 -1.44 -16.89
N GLU A 187 20.74 -2.74 -16.84
CA GLU A 187 20.09 -3.78 -17.65
C GLU A 187 18.71 -4.21 -17.15
N LEU A 188 18.29 -3.75 -15.96
CA LEU A 188 16.94 -4.04 -15.46
C LEU A 188 15.88 -3.42 -16.37
N ASP A 189 14.73 -4.12 -16.49
CA ASP A 189 13.54 -3.50 -17.07
C ASP A 189 13.08 -2.28 -16.23
N THR A 190 12.30 -1.43 -16.85
CA THR A 190 11.82 -0.18 -16.25
C THR A 190 11.05 -0.40 -14.96
N ALA A 191 10.29 -1.51 -14.84
CA ALA A 191 9.51 -1.83 -13.65
C ALA A 191 10.41 -2.20 -12.45
N ASN A 192 11.42 -3.04 -12.68
CA ASN A 192 12.38 -3.45 -11.65
C ASN A 192 13.27 -2.28 -11.23
N ARG A 193 13.76 -1.49 -12.18
CA ARG A 193 14.57 -0.29 -11.89
C ARG A 193 13.78 0.70 -11.04
N TYR A 194 12.55 1.01 -11.44
CA TYR A 194 11.67 1.87 -10.67
C TYR A 194 11.36 1.32 -9.28
N ALA A 195 11.12 0.02 -9.14
CA ALA A 195 10.83 -0.60 -7.85
C ALA A 195 12.00 -0.47 -6.86
N ILE A 196 13.25 -0.51 -7.34
CA ILE A 196 14.45 -0.25 -6.52
C ILE A 196 14.49 1.23 -6.11
N ILE A 197 14.37 2.16 -7.06
CA ILE A 197 14.39 3.61 -6.82
C ILE A 197 13.31 3.98 -5.80
N TYR A 198 12.10 3.49 -5.98
CA TYR A 198 10.97 3.76 -5.10
C TYR A 198 11.21 3.25 -3.67
N ARG A 199 11.74 2.03 -3.49
CA ARG A 199 12.01 1.45 -2.16
C ARG A 199 13.10 2.21 -1.41
N VAL A 200 14.13 2.67 -2.11
CA VAL A 200 15.18 3.52 -1.53
C VAL A 200 14.61 4.87 -1.13
N HIS A 201 13.79 5.48 -1.99
CA HIS A 201 13.11 6.76 -1.71
C HIS A 201 12.19 6.69 -0.48
N GLN A 202 11.54 5.56 -0.21
CA GLN A 202 10.66 5.38 0.95
C GLN A 202 11.40 5.28 2.30
N ALA A 203 12.72 5.09 2.29
CA ALA A 203 13.51 5.02 3.51
C ALA A 203 13.68 6.43 4.12
N LYS A 204 13.14 6.61 5.33
CA LYS A 204 13.00 7.93 5.97
C LYS A 204 14.29 8.48 6.57
N THR A 205 15.26 7.62 6.95
CA THR A 205 16.52 8.02 7.54
C THR A 205 17.68 7.49 6.71
N ALA A 206 18.86 8.13 6.82
CA ALA A 206 20.07 7.73 6.13
C ALA A 206 20.44 6.26 6.44
N GLU A 207 20.33 5.84 7.71
CA GLU A 207 20.65 4.48 8.14
C GLU A 207 19.70 3.46 7.50
N LYS A 208 18.39 3.74 7.49
CA LYS A 208 17.38 2.87 6.85
C LYS A 208 17.57 2.82 5.34
N ARG A 209 17.99 3.93 4.74
CA ARG A 209 18.26 4.00 3.31
C ARG A 209 19.52 3.21 2.95
N ALA A 210 20.60 3.34 3.72
CA ALA A 210 21.82 2.55 3.55
C ALA A 210 21.54 1.04 3.68
N ALA A 211 20.80 0.63 4.70
CA ALA A 211 20.39 -0.76 4.88
C ALA A 211 19.55 -1.28 3.71
N LYS A 212 18.61 -0.46 3.22
CA LYS A 212 17.78 -0.83 2.06
C LYS A 212 18.58 -0.92 0.77
N ILE A 213 19.54 -0.03 0.54
CA ILE A 213 20.47 -0.10 -0.59
C ILE A 213 21.28 -1.38 -0.53
N ALA A 214 21.89 -1.69 0.61
CA ALA A 214 22.70 -2.90 0.80
C ALA A 214 21.86 -4.19 0.50
N GLU A 215 20.62 -4.26 1.01
CA GLU A 215 19.69 -5.36 0.76
C GLU A 215 19.42 -5.53 -0.74
N LEU A 216 19.09 -4.43 -1.43
CA LEU A 216 18.73 -4.45 -2.86
C LEU A 216 19.93 -4.78 -3.75
N LEU A 217 21.12 -4.26 -3.46
CA LEU A 217 22.33 -4.60 -4.20
C LEU A 217 22.75 -6.07 -3.97
N ALA A 218 22.60 -6.59 -2.75
CA ALA A 218 22.81 -8.01 -2.47
C ALA A 218 21.83 -8.91 -3.26
N MET A 219 20.57 -8.50 -3.38
CA MET A 219 19.58 -9.17 -4.24
C MET A 219 20.03 -9.19 -5.71
N LEU A 220 20.51 -8.06 -6.24
CA LEU A 220 21.01 -7.98 -7.61
C LEU A 220 22.27 -8.86 -7.84
N ARG A 221 23.19 -8.95 -6.86
CA ARG A 221 24.36 -9.83 -6.92
C ARG A 221 23.98 -11.31 -7.04
N ARG A 222 22.83 -11.72 -6.48
CA ARG A 222 22.29 -13.07 -6.64
C ARG A 222 21.52 -13.30 -7.94
N GLY A 223 21.44 -12.28 -8.81
CA GLY A 223 20.66 -12.34 -10.06
C GLY A 223 19.15 -12.26 -9.85
N GLU A 224 18.70 -11.93 -8.65
CA GLU A 224 17.28 -11.84 -8.29
C GLU A 224 16.70 -10.46 -8.66
N THR A 225 15.38 -10.41 -8.90
CA THR A 225 14.65 -9.18 -9.21
C THR A 225 13.37 -9.07 -8.36
N ILE A 226 12.87 -7.84 -8.18
CA ILE A 226 11.66 -7.57 -7.38
C ILE A 226 10.40 -8.11 -8.07
N HIS A 227 10.34 -7.94 -9.40
CA HIS A 227 9.26 -8.42 -10.24
C HIS A 227 9.82 -9.45 -11.24
N PRO A 228 9.04 -10.46 -11.67
CA PRO A 228 9.45 -11.36 -12.73
C PRO A 228 9.87 -10.56 -13.97
N ARG A 229 11.01 -10.90 -14.57
CA ARG A 229 11.46 -10.28 -15.82
C ARG A 229 10.49 -10.65 -16.94
N ARG A 230 9.95 -9.65 -17.63
CA ARG A 230 9.14 -9.88 -18.83
C ARG A 230 10.06 -10.44 -19.91
N GLY A 231 9.85 -11.66 -20.35
CA GLY A 231 10.47 -12.22 -21.56
C GLY A 231 11.63 -13.21 -21.39
N LYS A 232 12.02 -13.61 -20.16
CA LYS A 232 12.84 -14.81 -19.98
C LYS A 232 12.01 -15.87 -19.27
N ALA A 233 11.56 -16.89 -20.03
CA ALA A 233 11.08 -18.13 -19.45
C ALA A 233 12.16 -18.63 -18.48
N ASN A 234 11.75 -19.03 -17.29
CA ASN A 234 12.64 -19.62 -16.31
C ASN A 234 13.25 -20.90 -16.95
N PRO A 235 14.58 -21.06 -17.08
CA PRO A 235 15.15 -22.24 -17.70
C PRO A 235 14.96 -23.52 -16.87
N ASN A 236 14.23 -23.46 -15.74
CA ASN A 236 13.96 -24.55 -14.81
C ASN A 236 12.46 -24.71 -14.48
N SER A 237 11.57 -24.62 -15.46
CA SER A 237 10.17 -25.09 -15.33
C SER A 237 9.93 -26.28 -16.25
#